data_72cf342ae3e8bba900e69cfb8b47dc2f
#
_entry.id   72cf342ae3e8bba900e69cfb8b47dc2f
#
_cell.length_a   1.000
_cell.length_b   1.000
_cell.length_c   1.000
_cell.angle_alpha   90.00
_cell.angle_beta   90.00
_cell.angle_gamma   90.00
#
_symmetry.space_group_name_H-M   'P 1'
#
loop_
_entity.id
_entity.type
_entity.pdbx_description
1 polymer ?
#
loop_
_entity_poly.entity_id
_entity_poly.type
_entity_poly.pdbx_seq_one_letter_code
_entity_poly.pdbx_strand_id
1 'polypeptide(L)'
;MNEEHGILEQVYAAKESVQAADQLIGDYLPFIRAETAKFLKRPPEEGRDDELSIAMIAFHEAIGGYAKHRGSFLKYASMLIRSRLIDYARKERR
;
A
#
# COMPACT_ATOMS: atom_id res chain seq x y z
N MET A 1 13.54 12.12 15.64
CA MET A 1 13.20 11.84 14.24
C MET A 1 12.04 10.88 14.18
N ASN A 2 11.01 11.18 13.45
CA ASN A 2 9.85 10.30 13.40
C ASN A 2 9.95 9.34 12.20
N GLU A 3 9.11 8.30 12.23
CA GLU A 3 9.11 7.28 11.18
C GLU A 3 8.79 7.87 9.82
N GLU A 4 7.94 8.90 9.77
CA GLU A 4 7.52 9.51 8.53
C GLU A 4 8.70 10.15 7.79
N HIS A 5 9.64 10.73 8.52
CA HIS A 5 10.81 11.34 7.89
C HIS A 5 11.68 10.27 7.20
N GLY A 6 11.88 9.14 7.84
CA GLY A 6 12.67 8.05 7.27
C GLY A 6 11.99 7.43 6.05
N ILE A 7 10.67 7.26 6.11
CA ILE A 7 9.95 6.65 5.00
C ILE A 7 9.94 7.56 3.76
N LEU A 8 9.96 8.88 3.95
CA LEU A 8 9.97 9.79 2.81
C LEU A 8 11.21 9.60 1.94
N GLU A 9 12.38 9.40 2.56
CA GLU A 9 13.59 9.13 1.80
C GLU A 9 13.45 7.83 1.00
N GLN A 10 12.90 6.81 1.62
CA GLN A 10 12.68 5.52 0.97
C GLN A 10 11.68 5.63 -0.18
N VAL A 11 10.62 6.41 -0.01
CA VAL A 11 9.61 6.60 -1.05
C VAL A 11 10.23 7.28 -2.27
N TYR A 12 11.00 8.34 -2.05
CA TYR A 12 11.60 9.04 -3.17
C TYR A 12 12.66 8.20 -3.89
N ALA A 13 13.40 7.36 -3.14
CA ALA A 13 14.30 6.40 -3.76
C ALA A 13 13.54 5.36 -4.57
N ALA A 14 12.41 4.91 -4.06
CA ALA A 14 11.58 3.90 -4.73
C ALA A 14 10.96 4.42 -6.03
N LYS A 15 10.74 5.72 -6.15
CA LYS A 15 10.26 6.30 -7.41
C LYS A 15 11.26 6.13 -8.55
N GLU A 16 12.54 6.04 -8.22
CA GLU A 16 13.62 5.99 -9.19
C GLU A 16 14.18 4.59 -9.44
N SER A 17 13.75 3.60 -8.64
CA SER A 17 14.35 2.27 -8.71
C SER A 17 13.31 1.20 -8.40
N VAL A 18 13.15 0.25 -9.32
CA VAL A 18 12.25 -0.90 -9.12
C VAL A 18 12.70 -1.71 -7.90
N GLN A 19 14.01 -1.87 -7.71
CA GLN A 19 14.53 -2.63 -6.57
C GLN A 19 14.22 -1.93 -5.26
N ALA A 20 14.35 -0.60 -5.22
CA ALA A 20 14.02 0.15 -4.03
C ALA A 20 12.51 0.07 -3.74
N ALA A 21 11.67 0.08 -4.77
CA ALA A 21 10.22 -0.06 -4.60
C ALA A 21 9.88 -1.43 -4.03
N ASP A 22 10.48 -2.49 -4.57
CA ASP A 22 10.24 -3.86 -4.08
C ASP A 22 10.69 -4.00 -2.63
N GLN A 23 11.83 -3.40 -2.28
CA GLN A 23 12.33 -3.41 -0.92
C GLN A 23 11.34 -2.72 0.03
N LEU A 24 10.84 -1.58 -0.38
CA LEU A 24 9.91 -0.80 0.44
C LEU A 24 8.61 -1.58 0.66
N ILE A 25 8.09 -2.20 -0.39
CA ILE A 25 6.87 -3.03 -0.28
C ILE A 25 7.12 -4.16 0.71
N GLY A 26 8.26 -4.82 0.62
CA GLY A 26 8.61 -5.89 1.55
C GLY A 26 8.71 -5.41 2.99
N ASP A 27 9.34 -4.25 3.19
CA ASP A 27 9.49 -3.68 4.54
C ASP A 27 8.15 -3.29 5.16
N TYR A 28 7.18 -2.89 4.33
CA TYR A 28 5.87 -2.46 4.80
C TYR A 28 4.77 -3.49 4.57
N LEU A 29 5.15 -4.73 4.27
CA LEU A 29 4.16 -5.78 4.12
C LEU A 29 3.26 -5.95 5.34
N PRO A 30 3.77 -5.87 6.58
CA PRO A 30 2.87 -5.92 7.75
C PRO A 30 1.83 -4.80 7.73
N PHE A 31 2.20 -3.60 7.31
CA PHE A 31 1.26 -2.49 7.18
C PHE A 31 0.20 -2.80 6.11
N ILE A 32 0.64 -3.32 4.96
CA ILE A 32 -0.26 -3.65 3.86
C ILE A 32 -1.25 -4.74 4.29
N ARG A 33 -0.76 -5.76 5.00
CA ARG A 33 -1.60 -6.83 5.53
C ARG A 33 -2.62 -6.30 6.53
N ALA A 34 -2.20 -5.37 7.39
CA ALA A 34 -3.10 -4.80 8.39
C ALA A 34 -4.23 -4.00 7.72
N GLU A 35 -3.91 -3.23 6.69
CA GLU A 35 -4.91 -2.47 5.95
C GLU A 35 -5.88 -3.39 5.22
N THR A 36 -5.37 -4.47 4.66
CA THR A 36 -6.19 -5.47 4.00
C THR A 36 -7.12 -6.16 5.01
N ALA A 37 -6.58 -6.49 6.17
CA ALA A 37 -7.35 -7.14 7.24
C ALA A 37 -8.50 -6.25 7.72
N LYS A 38 -8.28 -4.94 7.81
CA LYS A 38 -9.36 -4.01 8.17
C LYS A 38 -10.52 -4.08 7.19
N PHE A 39 -10.21 -4.19 5.92
CA PHE A 39 -11.23 -4.28 4.87
C PHE A 39 -11.95 -5.64 4.93
N LEU A 40 -11.20 -6.74 5.05
CA LEU A 40 -11.75 -8.08 5.08
C LEU A 40 -12.41 -8.42 6.41
N LYS A 41 -12.03 -7.73 7.48
CA LYS A 41 -12.43 -8.02 8.86
C LYS A 41 -11.93 -9.38 9.33
N ARG A 42 -10.80 -9.82 8.76
CA ARG A 42 -10.08 -11.03 9.14
C ARG A 42 -8.68 -10.95 8.52
N PRO A 43 -7.71 -11.71 9.04
CA PRO A 43 -6.38 -11.73 8.41
C PRO A 43 -6.43 -12.25 6.97
N PRO A 44 -5.71 -11.61 6.04
CA PRO A 44 -5.65 -12.11 4.67
C PRO A 44 -4.76 -13.36 4.60
N GLU A 45 -5.10 -14.26 3.68
CA GLU A 45 -4.31 -15.46 3.42
C GLU A 45 -3.65 -15.35 2.05
N GLU A 46 -2.32 -15.47 2.03
CA GLU A 46 -1.58 -15.45 0.78
C GLU A 46 -2.00 -16.62 -0.10
N GLY A 47 -2.09 -16.35 -1.39
CA GLY A 47 -2.48 -17.37 -2.35
C GLY A 47 -3.96 -17.64 -2.40
N ARG A 48 -4.72 -17.16 -1.42
CA ARG A 48 -6.16 -17.34 -1.39
C ARG A 48 -6.91 -16.03 -1.60
N ASP A 49 -6.45 -14.97 -0.95
CA ASP A 49 -7.14 -13.69 -1.00
C ASP A 49 -6.51 -12.75 -2.03
N ASP A 50 -7.23 -12.48 -3.10
CA ASP A 50 -6.79 -11.53 -4.12
C ASP A 50 -6.63 -10.13 -3.55
N GLU A 51 -7.37 -9.83 -2.48
CA GLU A 51 -7.31 -8.51 -1.83
C GLU A 51 -5.90 -8.13 -1.39
N LEU A 52 -5.11 -9.10 -0.92
CA LEU A 52 -3.74 -8.79 -0.53
C LEU A 52 -2.90 -8.34 -1.72
N SER A 53 -3.06 -9.00 -2.86
CA SER A 53 -2.35 -8.61 -4.08
C SER A 53 -2.78 -7.22 -4.54
N ILE A 54 -4.07 -6.94 -4.47
CA ILE A 54 -4.60 -5.62 -4.84
C ILE A 54 -4.03 -4.55 -3.93
N ALA A 55 -3.94 -4.84 -2.62
CA ALA A 55 -3.38 -3.89 -1.65
C ALA A 55 -1.89 -3.64 -1.93
N MET A 56 -1.14 -4.67 -2.32
CA MET A 56 0.28 -4.52 -2.66
C MET A 56 0.45 -3.65 -3.91
N ILE A 57 -0.39 -3.86 -4.91
CA ILE A 57 -0.36 -3.05 -6.14
C ILE A 57 -0.72 -1.61 -5.80
N ALA A 58 -1.72 -1.39 -4.94
CA ALA A 58 -2.11 -0.06 -4.51
C ALA A 58 -0.98 0.65 -3.76
N PHE A 59 -0.24 -0.07 -2.93
CA PHE A 59 0.90 0.50 -2.23
C PHE A 59 1.98 0.93 -3.24
N HIS A 60 2.23 0.11 -4.24
CA HIS A 60 3.18 0.44 -5.31
C HIS A 60 2.70 1.69 -6.06
N GLU A 61 1.41 1.75 -6.36
CA GLU A 61 0.80 2.92 -7.00
C GLU A 61 0.97 4.17 -6.15
N ALA A 62 0.85 4.01 -4.82
CA ALA A 62 1.04 5.13 -3.89
C ALA A 62 2.46 5.69 -3.96
N ILE A 63 3.45 4.81 -4.12
CA ILE A 63 4.84 5.26 -4.28
C ILE A 63 4.95 6.20 -5.48
N GLY A 64 4.41 5.77 -6.61
CA GLY A 64 4.49 6.56 -7.84
C GLY A 64 3.72 7.87 -7.79
N GLY A 65 2.58 7.86 -7.12
CA GLY A 65 1.70 9.03 -7.07
C GLY A 65 1.95 9.98 -5.91
N TYR A 66 2.78 9.58 -4.96
CA TYR A 66 2.99 10.41 -3.78
C TYR A 66 3.80 11.66 -4.10
N ALA A 67 3.41 12.75 -3.46
CA ALA A 67 4.18 14.00 -3.45
C ALA A 67 4.08 14.57 -2.04
N LYS A 68 5.13 15.29 -1.63
CA LYS A 68 5.27 15.79 -0.27
C LYS A 68 4.07 16.59 0.22
N HIS A 69 3.44 17.34 -0.68
CA HIS A 69 2.27 18.16 -0.32
C HIS A 69 1.04 17.34 0.03
N ARG A 70 1.05 16.04 -0.23
CA ARG A 70 -0.08 15.17 0.10
C ARG A 70 -0.10 14.75 1.57
N GLY A 71 0.88 15.19 2.35
CA GLY A 71 0.96 14.87 3.77
C GLY A 71 1.66 13.56 4.03
N SER A 72 1.15 12.78 4.99
CA SER A 72 1.74 11.51 5.36
C SER A 72 1.65 10.50 4.23
N PHE A 73 2.78 9.87 3.88
CA PHE A 73 2.79 8.82 2.86
C PHE A 73 1.91 7.65 3.28
N LEU A 74 2.01 7.22 4.54
CA LEU A 74 1.25 6.04 4.98
C LEU A 74 -0.26 6.31 4.97
N LYS A 75 -0.68 7.52 5.28
CA LYS A 75 -2.10 7.88 5.17
C LYS A 75 -2.54 7.88 3.72
N TYR A 76 -1.70 8.38 2.84
CA TYR A 76 -1.99 8.38 1.41
C TYR A 76 -2.09 6.95 0.88
N ALA A 77 -1.12 6.09 1.27
CA ALA A 77 -1.13 4.68 0.86
C ALA A 77 -2.37 3.95 1.39
N SER A 78 -2.72 4.20 2.66
CA SER A 78 -3.91 3.61 3.27
C SER A 78 -5.17 3.97 2.49
N MET A 79 -5.29 5.23 2.10
CA MET A 79 -6.42 5.71 1.31
C MET A 79 -6.51 4.99 -0.04
N LEU A 80 -5.37 4.85 -0.74
CA LEU A 80 -5.35 4.17 -2.03
C LEU A 80 -5.67 2.69 -1.90
N ILE A 81 -5.12 2.03 -0.89
CA ILE A 81 -5.40 0.62 -0.66
C ILE A 81 -6.91 0.42 -0.48
N ARG A 82 -7.51 1.23 0.40
CA ARG A 82 -8.95 1.14 0.67
C ARG A 82 -9.76 1.38 -0.60
N SER A 83 -9.38 2.40 -1.36
CA SER A 83 -10.08 2.75 -2.59
C SER A 83 -10.07 1.60 -3.60
N ARG A 84 -8.90 0.97 -3.79
CA ARG A 84 -8.77 -0.14 -4.72
C ARG A 84 -9.50 -1.39 -4.26
N LEU A 85 -9.51 -1.64 -2.95
CA LEU A 85 -10.26 -2.77 -2.41
C LEU A 85 -11.77 -2.58 -2.57
N ILE A 86 -12.25 -1.35 -2.37
CA ILE A 86 -13.67 -1.04 -2.59
C ILE A 86 -14.03 -1.24 -4.06
N ASP A 87 -13.19 -0.76 -4.98
CA ASP A 87 -13.41 -0.95 -6.41
C ASP A 87 -13.47 -2.43 -6.78
N TYR A 88 -12.55 -3.22 -6.23
CA TYR A 88 -12.53 -4.65 -6.45
C TYR A 88 -13.82 -5.31 -5.97
N ALA A 89 -14.26 -4.98 -4.75
CA ALA A 89 -15.48 -5.55 -4.19
C ALA A 89 -16.70 -5.23 -5.05
N ARG A 90 -16.76 -4.01 -5.59
CA ARG A 90 -17.87 -3.63 -6.47
C ARG A 90 -17.90 -4.47 -7.74
N LYS A 91 -16.74 -4.71 -8.33
CA LYS A 91 -16.64 -5.52 -9.55
C LYS A 91 -17.05 -6.96 -9.29
N GLU A 92 -16.68 -7.49 -8.13
CA GLU A 92 -16.99 -8.88 -7.79
C GLU A 92 -18.47 -9.10 -7.50
N ARG A 93 -19.22 -8.04 -7.22
CA ARG A 93 -20.65 -8.15 -6.95
C ARG A 93 -21.51 -8.21 -8.21
N ARG A 94 -20.92 -7.93 -9.36
CA ARG A 94 -21.67 -7.92 -10.62
C ARG A 94 -21.87 -9.32 -11.18
#